data_4791204540c0da70b3806c6402576763
#
_entry.id   4791204540c0da70b3806c6402576763
#
_cell.length_a   1.000
_cell.length_b   1.000
_cell.length_c   1.000
_cell.angle_alpha   90.00
_cell.angle_beta   90.00
_cell.angle_gamma   90.00
#
_symmetry.space_group_name_H-M   'P 1'
#
loop_
_entity.id
_entity.type
_entity.pdbx_description
1 polymer ?
#
loop_
_entity_poly.entity_id
_entity_poly.type
_entity_poly.pdbx_seq_one_letter_code
_entity_poly.pdbx_strand_id
1 'polypeptide(L)'
;MVSKNDSAMEITNQEFSEIINNSHKLVVVDFFADWSMPCLMLAPVIEELANQMKEVKFAKINVDDNQELSAKYEVRSIPCLIIFKDGKEIGRIIGNRTGEEIEEKIKEFLD
;
A
#
# COMPACT_ATOMS: atom_id res chain seq x y z
N MET A 1 -4.37 -21.96 6.30
CA MET A 1 -4.55 -21.61 5.97
C MET A 1 -4.46 -20.81 5.54
N VAL A 2 -4.56 -20.41 5.14
CA VAL A 2 -4.48 -19.65 4.67
C VAL A 2 -4.92 -18.76 4.68
N SER A 3 -4.88 -18.25 4.83
CA SER A 3 -5.33 -17.38 4.98
C SER A 3 -5.69 -16.72 4.17
N LYS A 4 -6.21 -16.46 3.97
CA LYS A 4 -6.56 -15.99 3.42
C LYS A 4 -6.52 -15.11 2.92
N ASN A 5 -6.43 -14.86 2.91
CA ASN A 5 -6.44 -13.94 2.63
C ASN A 5 -5.81 -12.94 2.55
N ASP A 6 -5.03 -13.04 2.31
CA ASP A 6 -4.19 -11.97 2.22
C ASP A 6 -4.33 -11.26 0.96
N SER A 7 -5.22 -10.33 0.98
CA SER A 7 -5.48 -9.53 -0.18
C SER A 7 -4.40 -8.47 -0.35
N ALA A 8 -3.77 -8.05 0.75
CA ALA A 8 -2.65 -7.11 0.71
C ALA A 8 -1.39 -7.85 1.13
N MET A 9 -0.62 -8.28 0.15
CA MET A 9 0.55 -9.13 0.40
C MET A 9 1.76 -8.29 0.77
N GLU A 10 2.48 -8.73 1.80
CA GLU A 10 3.74 -8.08 2.16
C GLU A 10 4.81 -8.47 1.16
N ILE A 11 5.50 -7.47 0.61
CA ILE A 11 6.51 -7.69 -0.42
C ILE A 11 7.85 -7.12 0.01
N THR A 12 8.90 -7.54 -0.67
CA THR A 12 10.25 -7.08 -0.39
C THR A 12 10.66 -6.00 -1.36
N ASN A 13 11.78 -5.35 -1.05
CA ASN A 13 12.38 -4.37 -1.92
C ASN A 13 12.57 -4.91 -3.34
N GLN A 14 12.97 -6.18 -3.44
CA GLN A 14 13.22 -6.78 -4.75
C GLN A 14 11.94 -7.02 -5.54
N GLU A 15 10.87 -7.37 -4.85
CA GLU A 15 9.60 -7.62 -5.52
C GLU A 15 8.88 -6.34 -5.91
N PHE A 16 9.21 -5.26 -5.22
CA PHE A 16 8.50 -4.00 -5.39
C PHE A 16 8.52 -3.50 -6.83
N SER A 17 9.72 -3.43 -7.41
CA SER A 17 9.86 -2.92 -8.76
C SER A 17 9.05 -3.71 -9.76
N GLU A 18 9.08 -5.03 -9.61
CA GLU A 18 8.34 -5.90 -10.52
C GLU A 18 6.84 -5.68 -10.40
N ILE A 19 6.37 -5.54 -9.16
CA ILE A 19 4.95 -5.40 -8.92
C ILE A 19 4.41 -4.09 -9.48
N ILE A 20 5.10 -2.99 -9.24
CA ILE A 20 4.57 -1.71 -9.72
C ILE A 20 4.73 -1.53 -11.23
N ASN A 21 5.72 -2.20 -11.84
CA ASN A 21 5.96 -2.03 -13.27
C ASN A 21 5.17 -3.00 -14.14
N ASN A 22 4.83 -4.16 -13.61
CA ASN A 22 4.18 -5.19 -14.40
C ASN A 22 2.69 -5.29 -14.23
N SER A 23 2.14 -4.46 -13.34
CA SER A 23 0.71 -4.48 -13.11
C SER A 23 0.02 -3.49 -14.03
N HIS A 24 -1.07 -3.92 -14.65
CA HIS A 24 -1.91 -3.02 -15.43
C HIS A 24 -2.92 -2.31 -14.56
N LYS A 25 -2.99 -2.68 -13.29
CA LYS A 25 -3.89 -2.06 -12.34
C LYS A 25 -3.18 -0.94 -11.61
N LEU A 26 -3.95 -0.11 -10.94
CA LEU A 26 -3.38 0.74 -9.91
C LEU A 26 -2.78 -0.14 -8.83
N VAL A 27 -1.66 0.27 -8.28
CA VAL A 27 -1.02 -0.44 -7.18
C VAL A 27 -0.94 0.50 -5.99
N VAL A 28 -1.48 0.07 -4.86
CA VAL A 28 -1.40 0.84 -3.63
C VAL A 28 -0.46 0.11 -2.70
N VAL A 29 0.60 0.79 -2.28
CA VAL A 29 1.61 0.19 -1.41
C VAL A 29 1.56 0.86 -0.06
N ASP A 30 1.35 0.05 0.98
CA ASP A 30 1.26 0.50 2.37
C ASP A 30 2.64 0.37 3.01
N PHE A 31 3.30 1.50 3.25
CA PHE A 31 4.57 1.52 3.96
C PHE A 31 4.26 1.54 5.45
N PHE A 32 4.68 0.51 6.17
CA PHE A 32 4.30 0.33 7.56
C PHE A 32 5.46 -0.17 8.42
N ALA A 33 5.26 -0.17 9.73
CA ALA A 33 6.19 -0.80 10.67
C ALA A 33 5.38 -1.54 11.72
N ASP A 34 5.96 -2.62 12.24
CA ASP A 34 5.27 -3.46 13.22
C ASP A 34 5.07 -2.75 14.56
N TRP A 35 5.96 -1.82 14.89
CA TRP A 35 5.89 -1.11 16.18
C TRP A 35 4.94 0.08 16.15
N SER A 36 4.37 0.40 15.00
CA SER A 36 3.55 1.60 14.84
C SER A 36 2.08 1.28 15.08
N MET A 37 1.53 1.82 16.16
CA MET A 37 0.12 1.60 16.45
C MET A 37 -0.80 2.11 15.33
N PRO A 38 -0.55 3.29 14.76
CA PRO A 38 -1.39 3.72 13.63
C PRO A 38 -1.36 2.73 12.47
N CYS A 39 -0.21 2.11 12.21
CA CYS A 39 -0.12 1.10 11.15
C CYS A 39 -0.94 -0.13 11.50
N LEU A 40 -0.89 -0.55 12.76
CA LEU A 40 -1.65 -1.71 13.20
C LEU A 40 -3.15 -1.45 13.09
N MET A 41 -3.56 -0.24 13.39
CA MET A 41 -4.98 0.12 13.30
C MET A 41 -5.45 0.18 11.85
N LEU A 42 -4.56 0.54 10.94
CA LEU A 42 -4.92 0.65 9.54
C LEU A 42 -4.93 -0.70 8.81
N ALA A 43 -4.19 -1.67 9.34
CA ALA A 43 -4.04 -2.96 8.65
C ALA A 43 -5.37 -3.61 8.27
N PRO A 44 -6.34 -3.75 9.19
CA PRO A 44 -7.60 -4.38 8.80
C PRO A 44 -8.38 -3.56 7.78
N VAL A 45 -8.24 -2.23 7.81
CA VAL A 45 -8.90 -1.37 6.83
C VAL A 45 -8.35 -1.66 5.44
N ILE A 46 -7.02 -1.79 5.33
CA ILE A 46 -6.39 -2.08 4.05
C ILE A 46 -6.80 -3.45 3.53
N GLU A 47 -6.87 -4.45 4.44
CA GLU A 47 -7.30 -5.79 4.01
C GLU A 47 -8.72 -5.77 3.48
N GLU A 48 -9.58 -5.02 4.15
CA GLU A 48 -10.96 -4.93 3.69
C GLU A 48 -11.07 -4.26 2.33
N LEU A 49 -10.34 -3.17 2.15
CA LEU A 49 -10.33 -2.47 0.86
C LEU A 49 -9.78 -3.36 -0.25
N ALA A 50 -8.73 -4.12 0.07
CA ALA A 50 -8.15 -5.03 -0.91
C ALA A 50 -9.14 -6.10 -1.34
N ASN A 51 -9.98 -6.55 -0.40
CA ASN A 51 -11.02 -7.52 -0.74
C ASN A 51 -12.15 -6.92 -1.57
N GLN A 52 -12.43 -5.65 -1.36
CA GLN A 52 -13.54 -4.98 -2.04
C GLN A 52 -13.15 -4.41 -3.40
N MET A 53 -11.94 -3.90 -3.52
CA MET A 53 -11.49 -3.20 -4.72
C MET A 53 -10.61 -4.11 -5.57
N LYS A 54 -11.24 -5.03 -6.28
CA LYS A 54 -10.50 -6.03 -7.05
C LYS A 54 -9.77 -5.44 -8.25
N GLU A 55 -10.15 -4.24 -8.65
CA GLU A 55 -9.49 -3.57 -9.77
C GLU A 55 -8.19 -2.88 -9.33
N VAL A 56 -7.87 -2.93 -8.04
CA VAL A 56 -6.65 -2.32 -7.48
C VAL A 56 -5.81 -3.41 -6.84
N LYS A 57 -4.51 -3.35 -7.04
CA LYS A 57 -3.60 -4.29 -6.39
C LYS A 57 -3.05 -3.63 -5.13
N PHE A 58 -3.14 -4.33 -4.01
CA PHE A 58 -2.62 -3.82 -2.74
C PHE A 58 -1.41 -4.63 -2.32
N ALA A 59 -0.39 -3.94 -1.79
CA ALA A 59 0.81 -4.57 -1.28
C ALA A 59 1.29 -3.80 -0.06
N LYS A 60 2.15 -4.44 0.74
CA LYS A 60 2.68 -3.82 1.96
C LYS A 60 4.19 -3.93 1.98
N ILE A 61 4.84 -2.88 2.46
CA ILE A 61 6.30 -2.83 2.61
C ILE A 61 6.61 -2.46 4.05
N ASN A 62 7.39 -3.30 4.72
CA ASN A 62 7.86 -2.99 6.07
C ASN A 62 9.07 -2.06 5.95
N VAL A 63 8.94 -0.84 6.48
CA VAL A 63 9.99 0.16 6.30
C VAL A 63 11.30 -0.22 7.00
N ASP A 64 11.20 -0.96 8.10
CA ASP A 64 12.40 -1.35 8.84
C ASP A 64 13.24 -2.36 8.06
N ASP A 65 12.60 -3.21 7.29
CA ASP A 65 13.26 -4.22 6.50
C ASP A 65 13.64 -3.74 5.10
N ASN A 66 13.16 -2.57 4.71
CA ASN A 66 13.35 -2.05 3.36
C ASN A 66 13.69 -0.57 3.40
N GLN A 67 14.77 -0.24 4.11
CA GLN A 67 15.11 1.15 4.40
C GLN A 67 15.51 1.93 3.14
N GLU A 68 16.19 1.27 2.22
CA GLU A 68 16.57 1.92 0.98
C GLU A 68 15.36 2.39 0.19
N LEU A 69 14.35 1.52 0.11
CA LEU A 69 13.15 1.84 -0.65
C LEU A 69 12.38 2.97 0.02
N SER A 70 12.30 2.92 1.35
CA SER A 70 11.61 3.96 2.10
C SER A 70 12.28 5.31 1.91
N ALA A 71 13.61 5.33 1.86
CA ALA A 71 14.35 6.56 1.65
C ALA A 71 14.16 7.07 0.23
N LYS A 72 14.13 6.16 -0.74
CA LYS A 72 13.96 6.54 -2.14
C LYS A 72 12.64 7.29 -2.35
N TYR A 73 11.58 6.85 -1.69
CA TYR A 73 10.29 7.49 -1.82
C TYR A 73 10.02 8.50 -0.71
N GLU A 74 11.05 8.80 0.09
CA GLU A 74 10.97 9.82 1.13
C GLU A 74 9.78 9.58 2.07
N VAL A 75 9.65 8.34 2.50
CA VAL A 75 8.60 7.98 3.46
C VAL A 75 9.07 8.42 4.84
N ARG A 76 8.50 9.49 5.36
CA ARG A 76 8.91 10.08 6.64
C ARG A 76 7.91 9.86 7.76
N SER A 77 6.68 9.62 7.39
CA SER A 77 5.60 9.34 8.34
C SER A 77 4.90 8.08 7.93
N ILE A 78 4.56 7.24 8.89
CA ILE A 78 3.83 6.01 8.61
C ILE A 78 2.58 5.97 9.45
N PRO A 79 1.52 5.33 8.96
CA PRO A 79 1.44 4.64 7.67
C PRO A 79 1.44 5.63 6.50
N CYS A 80 1.98 5.17 5.39
CA CYS A 80 2.03 5.97 4.18
C CYS A 80 1.61 5.08 3.02
N LEU A 81 0.50 5.42 2.39
CA LEU A 81 0.02 4.69 1.23
C LEU A 81 0.44 5.44 -0.01
N ILE A 82 1.20 4.79 -0.88
CA ILE A 82 1.61 5.40 -2.14
C ILE A 82 0.89 4.70 -3.27
N ILE A 83 0.30 5.48 -4.15
CA ILE A 83 -0.47 4.97 -5.28
C ILE A 83 0.39 5.06 -6.53
N PHE A 84 0.53 3.93 -7.21
CA PHE A 84 1.35 3.83 -8.41
C PHE A 84 0.50 3.47 -9.61
N LYS A 85 0.89 4.00 -10.76
CA LYS A 85 0.33 3.57 -12.04
C LYS A 85 1.46 3.51 -13.04
N ASP A 86 1.57 2.35 -13.72
CA ASP A 86 2.61 2.13 -14.72
C ASP A 86 4.00 2.44 -14.18
N GLY A 87 4.23 2.05 -12.91
CA GLY A 87 5.54 2.19 -12.29
C GLY A 87 5.83 3.55 -11.69
N LYS A 88 4.90 4.48 -11.76
CA LYS A 88 5.13 5.84 -11.28
C LYS A 88 4.19 6.19 -10.14
N GLU A 89 4.72 6.92 -9.17
CA GLU A 89 3.90 7.43 -8.08
C GLU A 89 2.97 8.52 -8.60
N ILE A 90 1.66 8.36 -8.37
CA ILE A 90 0.69 9.36 -8.81
C ILE A 90 -0.07 9.98 -7.65
N GLY A 91 0.11 9.47 -6.44
CA GLY A 91 -0.52 10.07 -5.27
C GLY A 91 -0.10 9.35 -4.03
N ARG A 92 -0.37 9.95 -2.86
CA ARG A 92 -0.12 9.27 -1.59
C ARG A 92 -1.05 9.78 -0.52
N ILE A 93 -1.25 8.93 0.46
CA ILE A 93 -2.10 9.22 1.61
C ILE A 93 -1.25 8.97 2.85
N ILE A 94 -1.09 9.99 3.68
CA ILE A 94 -0.22 9.90 4.84
C ILE A 94 -1.06 9.92 6.11
N GLY A 95 -0.74 9.02 7.02
CA GLY A 95 -1.39 8.95 8.32
C GLY A 95 -2.66 8.14 8.30
N ASN A 96 -3.32 8.09 9.46
CA ASN A 96 -4.55 7.33 9.58
C ASN A 96 -5.70 8.05 8.91
N ARG A 97 -6.44 7.31 8.11
CA ARG A 97 -7.64 7.79 7.44
C ARG A 97 -8.69 6.71 7.53
N THR A 98 -9.93 7.08 7.35
CA THR A 98 -11.00 6.08 7.33
C THR A 98 -10.93 5.30 6.02
N GLY A 99 -11.55 4.12 6.03
CA GLY A 99 -11.64 3.34 4.80
C GLY A 99 -12.33 4.10 3.69
N GLU A 100 -13.35 4.87 4.04
CA GLU A 100 -14.07 5.67 3.05
C GLU A 100 -13.17 6.72 2.42
N GLU A 101 -12.37 7.41 3.24
CA GLU A 101 -11.47 8.43 2.74
C GLU A 101 -10.43 7.84 1.80
N ILE A 102 -9.90 6.69 2.17
CA ILE A 102 -8.89 6.02 1.36
C ILE A 102 -9.51 5.56 0.05
N GLU A 103 -10.68 4.96 0.12
CA GLU A 103 -11.38 4.48 -1.06
C GLU A 103 -11.66 5.62 -2.04
N GLU A 104 -12.15 6.74 -1.53
CA GLU A 104 -12.44 7.89 -2.37
C GLU A 104 -11.19 8.42 -3.06
N LYS A 105 -10.08 8.46 -2.32
CA LYS A 105 -8.84 8.94 -2.89
C LYS A 105 -8.36 8.04 -4.02
N ILE A 106 -8.43 6.72 -3.79
CA ILE A 106 -8.02 5.77 -4.80
C ILE A 106 -8.89 5.88 -6.04
N LYS A 107 -10.20 6.06 -5.84
CA LYS A 107 -11.13 6.15 -6.96
C LYS A 107 -10.87 7.35 -7.85
N GLU A 108 -10.23 8.40 -7.33
CA GLU A 108 -9.87 9.54 -8.16
C GLU A 108 -8.95 9.15 -9.30
N PHE A 109 -8.20 8.07 -9.13
CA PHE A 109 -7.23 7.63 -10.13
C PHE A 109 -7.71 6.44 -10.96
N LEU A 110 -8.91 5.92 -10.65
CA LEU A 110 -9.50 4.83 -11.43
C LEU A 110 -10.30 5.43 -12.56
N ASP A 111 -10.10 5.21 -13.65
CA ASP A 111 -10.91 5.67 -14.63
C ASP A 111 -10.38 5.72 -15.91
#